data_55836fd7d52e3696e47cb91055251ca5
#
_entry.id   55836fd7d52e3696e47cb91055251ca5
#
_cell.length_a   1.000
_cell.length_b   1.000
_cell.length_c   1.000
_cell.angle_alpha   90.00
_cell.angle_beta   90.00
_cell.angle_gamma   90.00
#
_symmetry.space_group_name_H-M   'P 1'
#
loop_
_entity.id
_entity.type
_entity.pdbx_description
1 polymer ?
#
loop_
_entity_poly.entity_id
_entity_poly.type
_entity_poly.pdbx_seq_one_letter_code
_entity_poly.pdbx_strand_id
1 'polypeptide(L)'
;MVKMGKFDIKGSAEYAVNYMNGVVKGMENLVNMTSDRIRTGELEKEPVLQIGKMTLYHYVPLVEESKLQDTPMLITYALVNKQYMMDLQPDRSVIKSFLEKGIDTYIIDWGYPAKEDMYMTLEDHIEWYMDDCVDYIIKASGKPQITLLGVCQGGTFS
;
A
#
# COMPACT_ATOMS: atom_id res chain seq x y z
N MET A 1 -37.55 -30.91 34.29
CA MET A 1 -36.35 -31.68 34.54
C MET A 1 -35.39 -31.45 33.37
N VAL A 2 -34.45 -30.53 33.52
CA VAL A 2 -33.51 -30.14 32.47
C VAL A 2 -32.40 -31.22 32.45
N LYS A 3 -32.25 -31.96 31.34
CA LYS A 3 -31.13 -32.88 31.16
C LYS A 3 -29.85 -32.08 31.07
N MET A 4 -29.03 -32.07 32.10
CA MET A 4 -27.65 -31.60 32.02
C MET A 4 -26.88 -32.50 31.02
N GLY A 5 -26.47 -31.91 29.91
CA GLY A 5 -25.63 -32.57 28.92
C GLY A 5 -24.32 -33.04 29.58
N LYS A 6 -23.84 -34.25 29.26
CA LYS A 6 -22.56 -34.75 29.72
C LYS A 6 -21.47 -33.77 29.25
N PHE A 7 -20.72 -33.23 30.21
CA PHE A 7 -19.56 -32.38 29.92
C PHE A 7 -18.49 -33.26 29.23
N ASP A 8 -18.15 -32.96 28.00
CA ASP A 8 -17.12 -33.72 27.28
C ASP A 8 -15.73 -33.22 27.66
N ILE A 9 -15.16 -33.86 28.69
CA ILE A 9 -13.83 -33.52 29.23
C ILE A 9 -12.72 -33.77 28.19
N LYS A 10 -12.87 -34.82 27.35
CA LYS A 10 -11.85 -35.13 26.32
C LYS A 10 -11.84 -34.07 25.20
N GLY A 11 -12.98 -33.72 24.67
CA GLY A 11 -13.08 -32.67 23.64
C GLY A 11 -12.62 -31.31 24.17
N SER A 12 -12.92 -30.99 25.44
CA SER A 12 -12.48 -29.74 26.06
C SER A 12 -10.95 -29.73 26.30
N ALA A 13 -10.33 -30.86 26.66
CA ALA A 13 -8.90 -30.95 26.80
C ALA A 13 -8.16 -30.86 25.47
N GLU A 14 -8.66 -31.54 24.45
CA GLU A 14 -8.10 -31.48 23.08
C GLU A 14 -8.19 -30.06 22.50
N TYR A 15 -9.31 -29.38 22.69
CA TYR A 15 -9.46 -27.97 22.30
C TYR A 15 -8.43 -27.07 23.02
N ALA A 16 -8.25 -27.24 24.33
CA ALA A 16 -7.29 -26.45 25.10
C ALA A 16 -5.86 -26.67 24.62
N VAL A 17 -5.47 -27.92 24.34
CA VAL A 17 -4.15 -28.25 23.79
C VAL A 17 -3.94 -27.61 22.41
N ASN A 18 -4.91 -27.72 21.51
CA ASN A 18 -4.82 -27.13 20.19
C ASN A 18 -4.74 -25.59 20.25
N TYR A 19 -5.51 -24.96 21.14
CA TYR A 19 -5.44 -23.53 21.38
C TYR A 19 -4.05 -23.11 21.89
N MET A 20 -3.52 -23.78 22.90
CA MET A 20 -2.18 -23.50 23.44
C MET A 20 -1.08 -23.71 22.40
N ASN A 21 -1.15 -24.73 21.59
CA ASN A 21 -0.21 -24.95 20.48
C ASN A 21 -0.28 -23.83 19.47
N GLY A 22 -1.47 -23.33 19.16
CA GLY A 22 -1.68 -22.15 18.30
C GLY A 22 -1.03 -20.90 18.87
N VAL A 23 -1.18 -20.65 20.17
CA VAL A 23 -0.57 -19.52 20.89
C VAL A 23 0.96 -19.62 20.87
N VAL A 24 1.51 -20.78 21.19
CA VAL A 24 2.97 -21.02 21.17
C VAL A 24 3.53 -20.76 19.77
N LYS A 25 2.92 -21.33 18.75
CA LYS A 25 3.34 -21.11 17.36
C LYS A 25 3.21 -19.63 16.93
N GLY A 26 2.18 -18.93 17.40
CA GLY A 26 2.02 -17.49 17.20
C GLY A 26 3.15 -16.70 17.85
N MET A 27 3.53 -17.05 19.09
CA MET A 27 4.65 -16.43 19.80
C MET A 27 6.01 -16.71 19.13
N GLU A 28 6.25 -17.95 18.70
CA GLU A 28 7.45 -18.30 17.94
C GLU A 28 7.55 -17.49 16.64
N ASN A 29 6.44 -17.34 15.93
CA ASN A 29 6.39 -16.52 14.72
C ASN A 29 6.71 -15.06 15.03
N LEU A 30 6.17 -14.49 16.12
CA LEU A 30 6.45 -13.12 16.54
C LEU A 30 7.92 -12.90 16.89
N VAL A 31 8.52 -13.81 17.66
CA VAL A 31 9.95 -13.75 18.05
C VAL A 31 10.86 -13.89 16.83
N ASN A 32 10.45 -14.69 15.86
CA ASN A 32 11.20 -14.91 14.61
C ASN A 32 10.88 -13.88 13.51
N MET A 33 9.99 -12.93 13.79
CA MET A 33 9.61 -11.88 12.84
C MET A 33 10.68 -10.78 12.85
N THR A 34 11.64 -10.90 11.95
CA THR A 34 12.63 -9.85 11.69
C THR A 34 12.16 -9.00 10.52
N SER A 35 12.56 -7.73 10.48
CA SER A 35 12.25 -6.80 9.37
C SER A 35 12.60 -7.38 8.00
N ASP A 36 13.65 -8.19 7.93
CA ASP A 36 14.15 -8.82 6.70
C ASP A 36 13.21 -9.91 6.15
N ARG A 37 12.24 -10.37 6.94
CA ARG A 37 11.23 -11.36 6.52
C ARG A 37 9.91 -10.73 6.10
N ILE A 38 9.74 -9.44 6.36
CA ILE A 38 8.56 -8.70 5.94
C ILE A 38 8.85 -8.12 4.55
N ARG A 39 8.44 -8.84 3.53
CA ARG A 39 8.51 -8.36 2.15
C ARG A 39 7.26 -7.55 1.84
N THR A 40 7.44 -6.27 1.59
CA THR A 40 6.38 -5.35 1.16
C THR A 40 6.88 -4.52 -0.01
N GLY A 41 6.00 -4.20 -0.94
CA GLY A 41 6.35 -3.37 -2.09
C GLY A 41 7.33 -4.07 -3.04
N GLU A 42 7.09 -5.35 -3.34
CA GLU A 42 7.97 -6.18 -4.19
C GLU A 42 7.92 -5.84 -5.69
N LEU A 43 6.90 -5.12 -6.12
CA LEU A 43 6.80 -4.71 -7.53
C LEU A 43 7.86 -3.67 -7.84
N GLU A 44 8.50 -3.86 -9.00
CA GLU A 44 9.54 -2.97 -9.48
C GLU A 44 8.95 -1.58 -9.76
N LYS A 45 9.62 -0.56 -9.24
CA LYS A 45 9.26 0.85 -9.43
C LYS A 45 10.48 1.74 -9.40
N GLU A 46 10.40 2.85 -10.08
CA GLU A 46 11.47 3.83 -10.19
C GLU A 46 11.04 5.16 -9.56
N PRO A 47 11.92 5.82 -8.81
CA PRO A 47 11.68 7.18 -8.36
C PRO A 47 11.83 8.12 -9.57
N VAL A 48 10.76 8.79 -9.95
CA VAL A 48 10.74 9.65 -11.16
C VAL A 48 10.70 11.14 -10.85
N LEU A 49 10.25 11.51 -9.64
CA LEU A 49 10.28 12.89 -9.15
C LEU A 49 10.52 12.86 -7.64
N GLN A 50 11.38 13.75 -7.15
CA GLN A 50 11.60 13.95 -5.73
C GLN A 50 11.58 15.43 -5.38
N ILE A 51 10.73 15.80 -4.42
CA ILE A 51 10.61 17.16 -3.90
C ILE A 51 10.67 17.09 -2.37
N GLY A 52 11.74 17.58 -1.79
CA GLY A 52 11.97 17.41 -0.36
C GLY A 52 11.98 15.94 0.05
N LYS A 53 11.01 15.55 0.86
CA LYS A 53 10.83 14.16 1.33
C LYS A 53 9.84 13.35 0.51
N MET A 54 9.02 14.02 -0.27
CA MET A 54 8.07 13.38 -1.16
C MET A 54 8.81 12.77 -2.35
N THR A 55 8.43 11.55 -2.71
CA THR A 55 8.92 10.86 -3.89
C THR A 55 7.74 10.31 -4.70
N LEU A 56 7.68 10.67 -5.97
CA LEU A 56 6.79 10.04 -6.93
C LEU A 56 7.47 8.81 -7.50
N TYR A 57 6.84 7.65 -7.36
CA TYR A 57 7.27 6.41 -7.97
C TYR A 57 6.42 6.08 -9.19
N HIS A 58 7.07 5.59 -10.24
CA HIS A 58 6.44 4.98 -11.41
C HIS A 58 6.67 3.47 -11.35
N TYR A 59 5.61 2.68 -11.39
CA TYR A 59 5.73 1.22 -11.44
C TYR A 59 6.05 0.76 -12.84
N VAL A 60 6.96 -0.21 -12.94
CA VAL A 60 7.29 -0.84 -14.22
C VAL A 60 6.07 -1.62 -14.72
N PRO A 61 5.57 -1.33 -15.93
CA PRO A 61 4.43 -2.03 -16.50
C PRO A 61 4.63 -3.54 -16.58
N LEU A 62 3.59 -4.31 -16.27
CA LEU A 62 3.60 -5.78 -16.39
C LEU A 62 3.09 -6.27 -17.76
N VAL A 63 2.71 -5.36 -18.64
CA VAL A 63 2.24 -5.63 -20.00
C VAL A 63 3.10 -4.91 -21.03
N GLU A 64 3.02 -5.35 -22.28
CA GLU A 64 3.67 -4.66 -23.38
C GLU A 64 3.10 -3.24 -23.56
N GLU A 65 3.92 -2.30 -24.01
CA GLU A 65 3.57 -0.89 -24.21
C GLU A 65 2.29 -0.71 -25.07
N SER A 66 2.12 -1.57 -26.07
CA SER A 66 0.94 -1.59 -26.94
C SER A 66 -0.38 -1.93 -26.23
N LYS A 67 -0.31 -2.45 -25.02
CA LYS A 67 -1.46 -2.82 -24.18
C LYS A 67 -1.70 -1.84 -23.04
N LEU A 68 -0.86 -0.82 -22.91
CA LEU A 68 -1.07 0.24 -21.93
C LEU A 68 -2.32 1.04 -22.26
N GLN A 69 -3.05 1.39 -21.23
CA GLN A 69 -4.19 2.29 -21.35
C GLN A 69 -3.71 3.72 -21.61
N ASP A 70 -4.53 4.49 -22.32
CA ASP A 70 -4.16 5.84 -22.73
C ASP A 70 -4.01 6.83 -21.59
N THR A 71 -4.68 6.60 -20.48
CA THR A 71 -4.70 7.53 -19.35
C THR A 71 -3.90 6.95 -18.18
N PRO A 72 -2.76 7.56 -17.81
CA PRO A 72 -2.00 7.15 -16.65
C PRO A 72 -2.77 7.46 -15.36
N MET A 73 -2.44 6.74 -14.29
CA MET A 73 -3.09 6.86 -12.99
C MET A 73 -2.10 7.29 -11.91
N LEU A 74 -2.44 8.33 -11.17
CA LEU A 74 -1.75 8.73 -9.95
C LEU A 74 -2.53 8.24 -8.74
N ILE A 75 -1.85 7.46 -7.88
CA ILE A 75 -2.41 7.02 -6.60
C ILE A 75 -1.93 7.94 -5.49
N THR A 76 -2.90 8.53 -4.79
CA THR A 76 -2.69 9.33 -3.59
C THR A 76 -3.11 8.53 -2.37
N TYR A 77 -2.14 8.14 -1.56
CA TYR A 77 -2.39 7.40 -0.32
C TYR A 77 -2.40 8.34 0.90
N ALA A 78 -2.77 7.82 2.07
CA ALA A 78 -2.82 8.60 3.30
C ALA A 78 -1.44 9.06 3.78
N LEU A 79 -1.36 10.25 4.39
CA LEU A 79 -0.15 10.77 5.03
C LEU A 79 0.29 9.94 6.24
N VAL A 80 -0.65 9.30 6.93
CA VAL A 80 -0.41 8.52 8.15
C VAL A 80 0.10 7.11 7.88
N ASN A 81 0.07 6.66 6.64
CA ASN A 81 0.44 5.30 6.25
C ASN A 81 1.42 5.31 5.07
N LYS A 82 2.05 4.16 4.85
CA LYS A 82 3.01 4.02 3.75
C LYS A 82 2.35 3.50 2.47
N GLN A 83 2.84 3.98 1.34
CA GLN A 83 2.35 3.64 0.00
C GLN A 83 2.43 2.13 -0.30
N TYR A 84 3.35 1.39 0.32
CA TYR A 84 3.48 -0.06 0.13
C TYR A 84 2.28 -0.86 0.64
N MET A 85 1.35 -0.24 1.37
CA MET A 85 0.08 -0.88 1.73
C MET A 85 -0.76 -1.23 0.49
N MET A 86 -0.53 -0.57 -0.63
CA MET A 86 -1.16 -0.89 -1.92
C MET A 86 -0.47 -2.05 -2.64
N ASP A 87 0.75 -2.41 -2.21
CA ASP A 87 1.57 -3.51 -2.73
C ASP A 87 2.12 -4.33 -1.56
N LEU A 88 1.22 -4.93 -0.78
CA LEU A 88 1.58 -5.52 0.51
C LEU A 88 2.32 -6.84 0.36
N GLN A 89 1.84 -7.71 -0.52
CA GLN A 89 2.39 -9.05 -0.80
C GLN A 89 2.05 -9.46 -2.24
N PRO A 90 2.77 -10.41 -2.85
CA PRO A 90 2.54 -10.82 -4.23
C PRO A 90 1.11 -11.27 -4.56
N ASP A 91 0.40 -11.86 -3.57
CA ASP A 91 -0.99 -12.30 -3.66
C ASP A 91 -2.00 -11.26 -3.12
N ARG A 92 -1.50 -10.14 -2.59
CA ARG A 92 -2.29 -9.06 -1.98
C ARG A 92 -1.79 -7.69 -2.44
N SER A 93 -1.62 -7.53 -3.74
CA SER A 93 -1.21 -6.28 -4.35
C SER A 93 -2.34 -5.72 -5.22
N VAL A 94 -2.83 -4.55 -4.86
CA VAL A 94 -3.78 -3.78 -5.67
C VAL A 94 -3.05 -3.21 -6.89
N ILE A 95 -1.81 -2.76 -6.70
CA ILE A 95 -0.95 -2.26 -7.77
C ILE A 95 -0.78 -3.29 -8.87
N LYS A 96 -0.47 -4.54 -8.51
CA LYS A 96 -0.33 -5.64 -9.47
C LYS A 96 -1.57 -5.78 -10.36
N SER A 97 -2.75 -5.72 -9.74
CA SER A 97 -4.02 -5.82 -10.48
C SER A 97 -4.22 -4.68 -11.49
N PHE A 98 -3.70 -3.49 -11.22
CA PHE A 98 -3.73 -2.38 -12.16
C PHE A 98 -2.74 -2.57 -13.30
N LEU A 99 -1.50 -2.95 -12.99
CA LEU A 99 -0.45 -3.17 -13.97
C LEU A 99 -0.79 -4.33 -14.94
N GLU A 100 -1.40 -5.41 -14.43
CA GLU A 100 -1.88 -6.53 -15.25
C GLU A 100 -2.99 -6.12 -16.23
N LYS A 101 -3.72 -5.04 -15.92
CA LYS A 101 -4.75 -4.46 -16.79
C LYS A 101 -4.22 -3.36 -17.72
N GLY A 102 -2.91 -3.14 -17.71
CA GLY A 102 -2.26 -2.13 -18.53
C GLY A 102 -2.47 -0.69 -18.05
N ILE A 103 -2.83 -0.49 -16.79
CA ILE A 103 -2.92 0.86 -16.23
C ILE A 103 -1.51 1.32 -15.87
N ASP A 104 -1.04 2.37 -16.54
CA ASP A 104 0.22 3.02 -16.25
C ASP A 104 0.14 3.74 -14.90
N THR A 105 0.86 3.22 -13.89
CA THR A 105 0.57 3.51 -12.48
C THR A 105 1.70 4.24 -11.78
N TYR A 106 1.36 5.38 -11.20
CA TYR A 106 2.22 6.20 -10.36
C TYR A 106 1.69 6.24 -8.93
N ILE A 107 2.57 6.38 -7.94
CA ILE A 107 2.18 6.51 -6.53
C ILE A 107 3.04 7.51 -5.79
N ILE A 108 2.43 8.33 -4.95
CA ILE A 108 3.12 9.27 -4.08
C ILE A 108 3.56 8.56 -2.79
N ASP A 109 4.83 8.65 -2.45
CA ASP A 109 5.35 8.43 -1.10
C ASP A 109 5.64 9.78 -0.45
N TRP A 110 4.88 10.12 0.56
CA TRP A 110 5.03 11.39 1.29
C TRP A 110 6.31 11.48 2.12
N GLY A 111 7.06 10.38 2.24
CA GLY A 111 8.23 10.29 3.12
C GLY A 111 7.86 10.16 4.59
N TYR A 112 8.79 10.49 5.46
CA TYR A 112 8.60 10.53 6.91
C TYR A 112 8.64 11.98 7.40
N PRO A 113 7.58 12.46 8.05
CA PRO A 113 7.58 13.80 8.61
C PRO A 113 8.65 13.92 9.71
N ALA A 114 9.31 15.04 9.76
CA ALA A 114 10.29 15.40 10.77
C ALA A 114 9.94 16.76 11.39
N LYS A 115 10.77 17.23 12.32
CA LYS A 115 10.51 18.51 12.99
C LYS A 115 10.51 19.71 12.04
N GLU A 116 11.26 19.61 10.95
CA GLU A 116 11.35 20.64 9.93
C GLU A 116 10.03 20.83 9.18
N ASP A 117 9.21 19.77 9.12
CA ASP A 117 7.94 19.77 8.39
C ASP A 117 6.76 20.28 9.23
N MET A 118 7.03 20.72 10.46
CA MET A 118 5.98 21.15 11.41
C MET A 118 5.09 22.32 10.91
N TYR A 119 5.55 23.05 9.92
CA TYR A 119 4.81 24.15 9.32
C TYR A 119 4.15 23.78 7.99
N MET A 120 4.39 22.56 7.48
CA MET A 120 3.73 22.10 6.26
C MET A 120 2.24 21.88 6.53
N THR A 121 1.45 22.51 5.71
CA THR A 121 -0.01 22.42 5.77
C THR A 121 -0.53 21.32 4.84
N LEU A 122 -1.82 21.03 4.93
CA LEU A 122 -2.48 20.15 3.99
C LEU A 122 -2.53 20.77 2.58
N GLU A 123 -2.70 22.10 2.50
CA GLU A 123 -2.63 22.86 1.26
C GLU A 123 -1.29 22.66 0.56
N ASP A 124 -0.17 22.72 1.29
CA ASP A 124 1.16 22.49 0.70
C ASP A 124 1.30 21.09 0.08
N HIS A 125 0.67 20.06 0.68
CA HIS A 125 0.67 18.72 0.11
C HIS A 125 -0.17 18.62 -1.17
N ILE A 126 -1.26 19.37 -1.26
CA ILE A 126 -2.16 19.34 -2.42
C ILE A 126 -1.64 20.25 -3.52
N GLU A 127 -1.48 21.55 -3.21
CA GLU A 127 -1.19 22.59 -4.22
C GLU A 127 0.28 22.59 -4.70
N TRP A 128 1.19 21.97 -3.95
CA TRP A 128 2.58 21.85 -4.42
C TRP A 128 2.89 20.42 -4.83
N TYR A 129 2.88 19.47 -3.88
CA TYR A 129 3.37 18.14 -4.17
C TYR A 129 2.50 17.37 -5.14
N MET A 130 1.16 17.43 -5.00
CA MET A 130 0.28 16.71 -5.92
C MET A 130 0.26 17.38 -7.30
N ASP A 131 0.18 18.70 -7.38
CA ASP A 131 0.18 19.42 -8.65
C ASP A 131 1.48 19.17 -9.42
N ASP A 132 2.64 19.24 -8.75
CA ASP A 132 3.93 18.91 -9.37
C ASP A 132 3.97 17.46 -9.86
N CYS A 133 3.36 16.50 -9.14
CA CYS A 133 3.24 15.12 -9.58
C CYS A 133 2.36 15.00 -10.83
N VAL A 134 1.22 15.68 -10.85
CA VAL A 134 0.29 15.70 -12.00
C VAL A 134 0.98 16.27 -13.23
N ASP A 135 1.63 17.42 -13.09
CA ASP A 135 2.36 18.08 -14.16
C ASP A 135 3.50 17.21 -14.71
N TYR A 136 4.23 16.55 -13.81
CA TYR A 136 5.26 15.59 -14.21
C TYR A 136 4.69 14.47 -15.06
N ILE A 137 3.60 13.83 -14.59
CA ILE A 137 3.00 12.68 -15.29
C ILE A 137 2.45 13.10 -16.67
N ILE A 138 1.77 14.22 -16.75
CA ILE A 138 1.26 14.78 -18.02
C ILE A 138 2.42 14.99 -19.00
N LYS A 139 3.50 15.61 -18.54
CA LYS A 139 4.68 15.87 -19.36
C LYS A 139 5.40 14.60 -19.79
N ALA A 140 5.58 13.65 -18.87
CA ALA A 140 6.32 12.39 -19.11
C ALA A 140 5.53 11.45 -20.03
N SER A 141 4.22 11.32 -19.84
CA SER A 141 3.36 10.46 -20.64
C SER A 141 2.97 11.10 -21.98
N GLY A 142 3.03 12.42 -22.11
CA GLY A 142 2.52 13.16 -23.27
C GLY A 142 0.99 13.11 -23.38
N LYS A 143 0.27 12.70 -22.34
CA LYS A 143 -1.19 12.61 -22.31
C LYS A 143 -1.79 13.87 -21.71
N PRO A 144 -2.96 14.32 -22.20
CA PRO A 144 -3.57 15.59 -21.75
C PRO A 144 -4.27 15.48 -20.38
N GLN A 145 -4.41 14.29 -19.85
CA GLN A 145 -5.14 14.03 -18.60
C GLN A 145 -4.60 12.79 -17.89
N ILE A 146 -4.83 12.72 -16.59
CA ILE A 146 -4.54 11.57 -15.75
C ILE A 146 -5.79 11.16 -14.96
N THR A 147 -5.77 9.96 -14.41
CA THR A 147 -6.76 9.50 -13.42
C THR A 147 -6.17 9.67 -12.03
N LEU A 148 -6.89 10.30 -11.11
CA LEU A 148 -6.55 10.32 -9.70
C LEU A 148 -7.27 9.19 -8.97
N LEU A 149 -6.53 8.41 -8.19
CA LEU A 149 -7.07 7.41 -7.28
C LEU A 149 -6.69 7.77 -5.86
N GLY A 150 -7.62 8.35 -5.14
CA GLY A 150 -7.44 8.65 -3.72
C GLY A 150 -7.84 7.46 -2.84
N VAL A 151 -6.97 7.06 -1.92
CA VAL A 151 -7.21 5.95 -0.99
C VAL A 151 -7.15 6.45 0.45
N CYS A 152 -8.20 6.15 1.24
CA CYS A 152 -8.34 6.61 2.62
C CYS A 152 -8.32 8.16 2.66
N GLN A 153 -7.43 8.77 3.45
CA GLN A 153 -7.24 10.21 3.51
C GLN A 153 -6.89 10.81 2.13
N GLY A 154 -6.16 10.07 1.29
CA GLY A 154 -5.84 10.46 -0.08
C GLY A 154 -7.08 10.74 -0.94
N GLY A 155 -8.22 10.08 -0.66
CA GLY A 155 -9.49 10.38 -1.32
C GLY A 155 -10.10 11.73 -0.95
N THR A 156 -9.60 12.38 0.11
CA THR A 156 -10.00 13.74 0.47
C THR A 156 -9.12 14.78 -0.24
N PHE A 157 -7.91 14.38 -0.67
CA PHE A 157 -6.95 15.25 -1.37
C PHE A 157 -7.22 15.29 -2.88
N SER A 158 -7.76 14.18 -3.43
CA SER A 158 -8.07 14.01 -4.85
C SER A 158 -9.48 14.51 -5.12
#